data_0e5b2a0153817e6e88d4338fecdc4149
#
_entry.id   0e5b2a0153817e6e88d4338fecdc4149
#
_cell.length_a   1.000
_cell.length_b   1.000
_cell.length_c   1.000
_cell.angle_alpha   90.00
_cell.angle_beta   90.00
_cell.angle_gamma   90.00
#
_symmetry.space_group_name_H-M   'P 1'
#
loop_
_entity.id
_entity.type
_entity.pdbx_description
1 polymer ?
#
loop_
_entity_poly.entity_id
_entity_poly.type
_entity_poly.pdbx_seq_one_letter_code
_entity_poly.pdbx_strand_id
1 'polypeptide(L)'
;MMGELKFFPGFQIKQVKDGTFISQTKYTHDMLKKFDMVNAKPIKTPIPTNGHLDLNDEGKAMDTKVYRSMIGSLLYLCASRPDIMLSVCMCARFQANPKECHLVAVKRIFRYLVHTLNLSLWYPKCSKFDLLGYSDSNYAGCKVDRKSTSGTCQFLGRP
;
A
#
# COMPACT_ATOMS: atom_id res chain seq x y z
N MET A 1 -29.33 1.67 -21.88
CA MET A 1 -28.51 2.44 -20.90
C MET A 1 -27.77 1.45 -20.02
N MET A 2 -26.46 1.51 -19.94
CA MET A 2 -25.72 0.76 -18.93
C MET A 2 -26.03 1.40 -17.57
N GLY A 3 -26.42 0.58 -16.57
CA GLY A 3 -26.65 1.05 -15.20
C GLY A 3 -25.39 1.57 -14.52
N GLU A 4 -25.50 1.98 -13.25
CA GLU A 4 -24.36 2.44 -12.45
C GLU A 4 -23.29 1.36 -12.35
N LEU A 5 -22.03 1.74 -12.55
CA LEU A 5 -20.88 0.88 -12.38
C LEU A 5 -20.69 0.60 -10.87
N LYS A 6 -21.00 -0.63 -10.43
CA LYS A 6 -20.82 -1.05 -9.03
C LYS A 6 -19.51 -1.80 -8.79
N PHE A 7 -18.93 -2.35 -9.84
CA PHE A 7 -17.76 -3.20 -9.77
C PHE A 7 -16.88 -3.03 -11.00
N PHE A 8 -15.60 -2.84 -10.80
CA PHE A 8 -14.55 -2.90 -11.80
C PHE A 8 -13.54 -3.96 -11.34
N PRO A 9 -12.85 -4.70 -12.22
CA PRO A 9 -11.96 -5.78 -11.78
C PRO A 9 -11.07 -5.38 -10.61
N GLY A 10 -11.29 -6.03 -9.44
CA GLY A 10 -10.56 -5.75 -8.20
C GLY A 10 -11.03 -4.53 -7.40
N PHE A 11 -11.90 -3.67 -7.93
CA PHE A 11 -12.41 -2.48 -7.24
C PHE A 11 -13.91 -2.59 -6.94
N GLN A 12 -14.30 -2.06 -5.81
CA GLN A 12 -15.69 -1.82 -5.44
C GLN A 12 -15.96 -0.31 -5.58
N ILE A 13 -17.01 0.02 -6.33
CA ILE A 13 -17.38 1.40 -6.64
C ILE A 13 -18.75 1.66 -6.02
N LYS A 14 -18.83 2.69 -5.17
CA LYS A 14 -20.08 3.15 -4.57
C LYS A 14 -20.30 4.60 -4.98
N GLN A 15 -21.25 4.81 -5.88
CA GLN A 15 -21.69 6.14 -6.28
C GLN A 15 -22.75 6.63 -5.31
N VAL A 16 -22.61 7.87 -4.87
CA VAL A 16 -23.59 8.60 -4.05
C VAL A 16 -23.85 9.97 -4.68
N LYS A 17 -24.87 10.67 -4.19
CA LYS A 17 -25.27 11.96 -4.72
C LYS A 17 -24.11 12.97 -4.83
N ASP A 18 -23.23 12.97 -3.83
CA ASP A 18 -22.17 13.96 -3.65
C ASP A 18 -20.78 13.49 -4.14
N GLY A 19 -20.67 12.26 -4.64
CA GLY A 19 -19.40 11.75 -5.16
C GLY A 19 -19.33 10.22 -5.29
N THR A 20 -18.11 9.71 -5.41
CA THR A 20 -17.84 8.28 -5.63
C THR A 20 -16.78 7.78 -4.67
N PHE A 21 -17.07 6.67 -3.98
CA PHE A 21 -16.10 5.90 -3.20
C PHE A 21 -15.52 4.78 -4.06
N ILE A 22 -14.20 4.62 -4.02
CA ILE A 22 -13.48 3.51 -4.66
C ILE A 22 -12.71 2.77 -3.59
N SER A 23 -12.92 1.46 -3.46
CA SER A 23 -12.26 0.61 -2.48
C SER A 23 -11.87 -0.74 -3.07
N GLN A 24 -10.96 -1.43 -2.41
CA GLN A 24 -10.56 -2.82 -2.69
C GLN A 24 -10.74 -3.70 -1.44
N THR A 25 -11.80 -3.47 -0.66
CA THR A 25 -12.04 -4.16 0.62
C THR A 25 -12.10 -5.69 0.44
N LYS A 26 -12.82 -6.17 -0.59
CA LYS A 26 -12.89 -7.61 -0.89
C LYS A 26 -11.52 -8.17 -1.25
N TYR A 27 -10.80 -7.50 -2.15
CA TYR A 27 -9.45 -7.91 -2.53
C TYR A 27 -8.50 -7.96 -1.33
N THR A 28 -8.54 -6.94 -0.47
CA THR A 28 -7.73 -6.88 0.76
C THR A 28 -8.03 -8.06 1.67
N HIS A 29 -9.31 -8.39 1.87
CA HIS A 29 -9.71 -9.53 2.69
C HIS A 29 -9.25 -10.87 2.10
N ASP A 30 -9.39 -11.06 0.78
CA ASP A 30 -8.96 -12.28 0.09
C ASP A 30 -7.43 -12.42 0.13
N MET A 31 -6.71 -11.32 0.00
CA MET A 31 -5.25 -11.26 0.16
C MET A 31 -4.81 -11.62 1.59
N LEU A 32 -5.49 -11.08 2.62
CA LEU A 32 -5.22 -11.42 4.02
C LEU A 32 -5.46 -12.91 4.29
N LYS A 33 -6.50 -13.49 3.71
CA LYS A 33 -6.76 -14.96 3.77
C LYS A 33 -5.64 -15.75 3.11
N LYS A 34 -5.25 -15.36 1.91
CA LYS A 34 -4.21 -16.05 1.12
C LYS A 34 -2.90 -16.17 1.89
N PHE A 35 -2.55 -15.17 2.70
CA PHE A 35 -1.28 -15.13 3.44
C PHE A 35 -1.44 -15.44 4.94
N ASP A 36 -2.61 -15.96 5.36
CA ASP A 36 -2.93 -16.31 6.74
C ASP A 36 -2.73 -15.15 7.74
N MET A 37 -3.15 -13.94 7.33
CA MET A 37 -2.99 -12.72 8.10
C MET A 37 -4.32 -12.14 8.62
N VAL A 38 -5.45 -12.81 8.42
CA VAL A 38 -6.79 -12.32 8.81
C VAL A 38 -6.87 -12.06 10.33
N ASN A 39 -6.32 -12.98 11.12
CA ASN A 39 -6.36 -12.92 12.59
C ASN A 39 -5.10 -12.25 13.19
N ALA A 40 -4.28 -11.61 12.35
CA ALA A 40 -3.07 -10.95 12.83
C ALA A 40 -3.41 -9.75 13.72
N LYS A 41 -2.67 -9.58 14.82
CA LYS A 41 -2.87 -8.43 15.72
C LYS A 41 -2.73 -7.12 14.94
N PRO A 42 -3.77 -6.27 14.88
CA PRO A 42 -3.75 -5.04 14.11
C PRO A 42 -2.72 -4.04 14.63
N ILE A 43 -2.25 -3.17 13.75
CA ILE A 43 -1.28 -2.11 14.06
C ILE A 43 -1.67 -0.81 13.37
N LYS A 44 -1.32 0.34 13.97
CA LYS A 44 -1.79 1.65 13.51
C LYS A 44 -0.98 2.26 12.37
N THR A 45 0.25 1.79 12.11
CA THR A 45 1.15 2.36 11.09
C THR A 45 1.77 1.28 10.22
N PRO A 46 1.85 1.47 8.89
CA PRO A 46 2.40 0.46 7.97
C PRO A 46 3.91 0.31 8.09
N ILE A 47 4.60 1.37 8.56
CA ILE A 47 6.05 1.36 8.80
C ILE A 47 6.33 1.93 10.20
N PRO A 48 7.35 1.44 10.92
CA PRO A 48 7.77 2.05 12.20
C PRO A 48 8.46 3.38 11.94
N THR A 49 8.37 4.32 12.88
CA THR A 49 8.97 5.65 12.78
C THR A 49 10.50 5.60 12.54
N ASN A 50 11.17 4.57 13.10
CA ASN A 50 12.60 4.34 12.95
C ASN A 50 12.89 3.19 11.96
N GLY A 51 11.98 2.95 11.02
CA GLY A 51 12.01 1.78 10.13
C GLY A 51 13.03 1.93 9.01
N HIS A 52 14.30 1.70 9.34
CA HIS A 52 15.32 1.45 8.34
C HIS A 52 15.35 -0.04 7.99
N LEU A 53 15.22 -0.36 6.72
CA LEU A 53 15.44 -1.71 6.20
C LEU A 53 16.85 -1.72 5.58
N ASP A 54 17.69 -2.62 6.08
CA ASP A 54 19.04 -2.83 5.58
C ASP A 54 19.12 -4.16 4.81
N LEU A 55 20.16 -4.36 4.01
CA LEU A 55 20.37 -5.61 3.24
C LEU A 55 20.44 -6.85 4.14
N ASN A 56 20.99 -6.70 5.35
CA ASN A 56 21.12 -7.78 6.33
C ASN A 56 21.65 -9.08 5.71
N ASP A 57 22.83 -9.02 5.08
CA ASP A 57 23.39 -10.12 4.29
C ASP A 57 23.54 -11.42 5.08
N GLU A 58 23.81 -11.32 6.39
CA GLU A 58 23.92 -12.46 7.31
C GLU A 58 22.54 -12.97 7.79
N GLY A 59 21.46 -12.25 7.50
CA GLY A 59 20.11 -12.61 7.91
C GLY A 59 19.61 -13.89 7.24
N LYS A 60 18.74 -14.63 7.95
CA LYS A 60 18.11 -15.84 7.44
C LYS A 60 17.36 -15.56 6.13
N ALA A 61 17.69 -16.35 5.11
CA ALA A 61 17.05 -16.26 3.80
C ALA A 61 15.55 -16.65 3.88
N MET A 62 14.74 -15.98 3.07
CA MET A 62 13.31 -16.23 2.92
C MET A 62 13.00 -16.80 1.55
N ASP A 63 11.87 -17.52 1.44
CA ASP A 63 11.35 -17.94 0.14
C ASP A 63 11.01 -16.71 -0.72
N THR A 64 11.80 -16.55 -1.78
CA THR A 64 11.69 -15.44 -2.72
C THR A 64 10.33 -15.42 -3.44
N LYS A 65 9.76 -16.61 -3.75
CA LYS A 65 8.46 -16.70 -4.45
C LYS A 65 7.34 -16.19 -3.56
N VAL A 66 7.33 -16.61 -2.28
CA VAL A 66 6.34 -16.14 -1.30
C VAL A 66 6.47 -14.64 -1.10
N TYR A 67 7.69 -14.14 -0.88
CA TYR A 67 7.94 -12.71 -0.68
C TYR A 67 7.46 -11.88 -1.88
N ARG A 68 7.83 -12.27 -3.10
CA ARG A 68 7.40 -11.60 -4.34
C ARG A 68 5.89 -11.63 -4.52
N SER A 69 5.23 -12.75 -4.17
CA SER A 69 3.77 -12.84 -4.21
C SER A 69 3.11 -11.85 -3.25
N MET A 70 3.65 -11.68 -2.03
CA MET A 70 3.16 -10.69 -1.07
C MET A 70 3.35 -9.27 -1.60
N ILE A 71 4.54 -8.93 -2.09
CA ILE A 71 4.84 -7.60 -2.65
C ILE A 71 3.95 -7.30 -3.86
N GLY A 72 3.80 -8.23 -4.81
CA GLY A 72 2.94 -8.04 -5.99
C GLY A 72 1.49 -7.79 -5.62
N SER A 73 0.96 -8.51 -4.61
CA SER A 73 -0.39 -8.29 -4.12
C SER A 73 -0.55 -6.91 -3.46
N LEU A 74 0.44 -6.44 -2.70
CA LEU A 74 0.43 -5.13 -2.08
C LEU A 74 0.58 -4.00 -3.11
N LEU A 75 1.42 -4.16 -4.14
CA LEU A 75 1.57 -3.18 -5.22
C LEU A 75 0.25 -2.97 -5.98
N TYR A 76 -0.48 -4.05 -6.25
CA TYR A 76 -1.82 -3.93 -6.86
C TYR A 76 -2.80 -3.16 -5.95
N LEU A 77 -2.73 -3.38 -4.65
CA LEU A 77 -3.57 -2.69 -3.68
C LEU A 77 -3.26 -1.19 -3.58
N CYS A 78 -2.02 -0.76 -3.84
CA CYS A 78 -1.63 0.65 -3.80
C CYS A 78 -2.47 1.55 -4.72
N ALA A 79 -3.12 1.01 -5.75
CA ALA A 79 -4.00 1.77 -6.63
C ALA A 79 -5.19 2.43 -5.90
N SER A 80 -5.69 1.85 -4.81
CA SER A 80 -6.74 2.43 -3.97
C SER A 80 -6.27 2.76 -2.55
N ARG A 81 -5.03 2.41 -2.21
CA ARG A 81 -4.42 2.58 -0.88
C ARG A 81 -3.07 3.28 -1.00
N PRO A 82 -3.06 4.57 -1.34
CA PRO A 82 -1.81 5.35 -1.45
C PRO A 82 -1.07 5.47 -0.12
N ASP A 83 -1.75 5.32 1.01
CA ASP A 83 -1.20 5.34 2.36
C ASP A 83 -0.16 4.25 2.64
N ILE A 84 -0.18 3.13 1.92
CA ILE A 84 0.83 2.06 2.05
C ILE A 84 1.93 2.13 0.98
N MET A 85 1.82 2.99 -0.01
CA MET A 85 2.71 3.02 -1.19
C MET A 85 4.19 3.07 -0.79
N LEU A 86 4.56 4.02 0.06
CA LEU A 86 5.95 4.18 0.51
C LEU A 86 6.47 2.89 1.16
N SER A 87 5.70 2.32 2.09
CA SER A 87 6.10 1.12 2.83
C SER A 87 6.28 -0.09 1.91
N VAL A 88 5.39 -0.24 0.92
CA VAL A 88 5.46 -1.32 -0.07
C VAL A 88 6.67 -1.14 -0.98
N CYS A 89 6.93 0.07 -1.48
CA CYS A 89 8.08 0.36 -2.32
C CYS A 89 9.40 0.12 -1.59
N MET A 90 9.50 0.47 -0.31
CA MET A 90 10.68 0.17 0.51
C MET A 90 10.92 -1.34 0.65
N CYS A 91 9.87 -2.13 0.91
CA CYS A 91 9.98 -3.58 0.99
C CYS A 91 10.29 -4.22 -0.38
N ALA A 92 9.75 -3.68 -1.48
CA ALA A 92 9.94 -4.19 -2.83
C ALA A 92 11.42 -4.18 -3.28
N ARG A 93 12.25 -3.30 -2.71
CA ARG A 93 13.69 -3.20 -3.02
C ARG A 93 14.45 -4.50 -2.68
N PHE A 94 13.95 -5.28 -1.73
CA PHE A 94 14.60 -6.50 -1.24
C PHE A 94 14.07 -7.80 -1.88
N GLN A 95 13.20 -7.71 -2.89
CA GLN A 95 12.56 -8.89 -3.49
C GLN A 95 13.51 -9.81 -4.28
N ALA A 96 14.75 -9.37 -4.56
CA ALA A 96 15.76 -10.20 -5.20
C ALA A 96 16.39 -11.21 -4.22
N ASN A 97 16.65 -10.76 -2.98
CA ASN A 97 17.24 -11.57 -1.90
C ASN A 97 16.57 -11.24 -0.55
N PRO A 98 15.31 -11.64 -0.34
CA PRO A 98 14.58 -11.29 0.88
C PRO A 98 15.13 -12.05 2.09
N LYS A 99 15.19 -11.35 3.22
CA LYS A 99 15.54 -11.90 4.53
C LYS A 99 14.34 -11.87 5.47
N GLU A 100 14.46 -12.57 6.61
CA GLU A 100 13.38 -12.64 7.60
C GLU A 100 12.96 -11.25 8.11
N CYS A 101 13.91 -10.33 8.32
CA CYS A 101 13.61 -8.94 8.72
C CYS A 101 12.74 -8.20 7.68
N HIS A 102 12.97 -8.45 6.38
CA HIS A 102 12.13 -7.88 5.32
C HIS A 102 10.72 -8.45 5.35
N LEU A 103 10.57 -9.75 5.64
CA LEU A 103 9.25 -10.37 5.81
C LEU A 103 8.50 -9.77 7.00
N VAL A 104 9.18 -9.51 8.12
CA VAL A 104 8.57 -8.85 9.28
C VAL A 104 8.00 -7.48 8.90
N ALA A 105 8.74 -6.71 8.08
CA ALA A 105 8.27 -5.42 7.58
C ALA A 105 7.04 -5.57 6.67
N VAL A 106 7.05 -6.54 5.75
CA VAL A 106 5.87 -6.83 4.89
C VAL A 106 4.68 -7.25 5.76
N LYS A 107 4.85 -8.16 6.71
CA LYS A 107 3.79 -8.58 7.64
C LYS A 107 3.24 -7.40 8.46
N ARG A 108 4.05 -6.38 8.76
CA ARG A 108 3.59 -5.17 9.41
C ARG A 108 2.58 -4.42 8.54
N ILE A 109 2.82 -4.32 7.22
CA ILE A 109 1.87 -3.71 6.27
C ILE A 109 0.55 -4.48 6.29
N PHE A 110 0.58 -5.82 6.27
CA PHE A 110 -0.62 -6.64 6.37
C PHE A 110 -1.40 -6.39 7.66
N ARG A 111 -0.71 -6.29 8.81
CA ARG A 111 -1.33 -5.98 10.11
C ARG A 111 -1.96 -4.58 10.13
N TYR A 112 -1.37 -3.61 9.45
CA TYR A 112 -1.96 -2.29 9.25
C TYR A 112 -3.24 -2.38 8.39
N LEU A 113 -3.24 -3.19 7.34
CA LEU A 113 -4.42 -3.41 6.50
C LEU A 113 -5.56 -4.07 7.27
N VAL A 114 -5.29 -4.98 8.20
CA VAL A 114 -6.32 -5.54 9.11
C VAL A 114 -7.00 -4.43 9.90
N HIS A 115 -6.25 -3.42 10.36
CA HIS A 115 -6.81 -2.27 11.09
C HIS A 115 -7.62 -1.34 10.19
N THR A 116 -7.34 -1.29 8.89
CA THR A 116 -7.82 -0.26 7.96
C THR A 116 -8.56 -0.83 6.74
N LEU A 117 -9.24 -1.96 6.91
CA LEU A 117 -9.93 -2.69 5.82
C LEU A 117 -10.90 -1.83 5.02
N ASN A 118 -11.61 -0.91 5.69
CA ASN A 118 -12.71 -0.14 5.11
C ASN A 118 -12.26 1.21 4.54
N LEU A 119 -10.96 1.52 4.53
CA LEU A 119 -10.50 2.75 3.91
C LEU A 119 -10.74 2.72 2.41
N SER A 120 -11.26 3.83 1.90
CA SER A 120 -11.60 4.03 0.49
C SER A 120 -11.15 5.41 0.03
N LEU A 121 -10.87 5.53 -1.26
CA LEU A 121 -10.69 6.82 -1.90
C LEU A 121 -12.05 7.47 -2.11
N TRP A 122 -12.15 8.75 -1.81
CA TRP A 122 -13.32 9.57 -2.02
C TRP A 122 -13.07 10.56 -3.15
N TYR A 123 -13.95 10.55 -4.14
CA TYR A 123 -13.95 11.49 -5.25
C TYR A 123 -15.23 12.33 -5.18
N PRO A 124 -15.18 13.57 -4.69
CA PRO A 124 -16.35 14.43 -4.61
C PRO A 124 -16.84 14.81 -6.01
N LYS A 125 -18.15 14.90 -6.18
CA LYS A 125 -18.79 15.43 -7.37
C LYS A 125 -18.70 16.96 -7.33
N CYS A 126 -17.52 17.50 -7.58
CA CYS A 126 -17.28 18.92 -7.50
C CYS A 126 -17.24 19.56 -8.89
N SER A 127 -17.71 20.80 -9.01
CA SER A 127 -17.70 21.58 -10.25
C SER A 127 -16.30 22.14 -10.59
N LYS A 128 -15.36 22.10 -9.66
CA LYS A 128 -13.98 22.57 -9.88
C LYS A 128 -13.01 21.46 -9.47
N PHE A 129 -12.30 20.97 -10.46
CA PHE A 129 -11.19 20.03 -10.25
C PHE A 129 -9.89 20.84 -10.11
N ASP A 130 -9.50 21.11 -8.86
CA ASP A 130 -8.19 21.63 -8.59
C ASP A 130 -7.24 20.44 -8.35
N LEU A 131 -6.17 20.35 -9.12
CA LEU A 131 -5.12 19.36 -8.92
C LEU A 131 -4.02 19.98 -8.05
N LEU A 132 -3.87 19.49 -6.83
CA LEU A 132 -2.79 19.86 -5.93
C LEU A 132 -1.78 18.71 -5.86
N GLY A 133 -0.55 18.99 -6.27
CA GLY A 133 0.56 18.05 -6.20
C GLY A 133 1.52 18.42 -5.08
N TYR A 134 1.88 17.45 -4.25
CA TYR A 134 2.93 17.55 -3.27
C TYR A 134 4.04 16.59 -3.63
N SER A 135 5.28 17.03 -3.49
CA SER A 135 6.46 16.18 -3.67
C SER A 135 7.33 16.29 -2.42
N ASP A 136 7.73 15.14 -1.92
CA ASP A 136 8.71 15.03 -0.85
C ASP A 136 9.90 14.23 -1.35
N SER A 137 11.09 14.61 -0.95
CA SER A 137 12.31 13.89 -1.32
C SER A 137 13.26 13.80 -0.13
N ASN A 138 13.74 12.58 0.10
CA ASN A 138 14.81 12.33 1.06
C ASN A 138 16.12 12.12 0.31
N TYR A 139 16.99 13.15 0.31
CA TYR A 139 18.26 13.10 -0.38
C TYR A 139 19.22 12.10 0.29
N ALA A 140 19.70 11.13 -0.50
CA ALA A 140 20.65 10.09 -0.06
C ALA A 140 20.20 9.34 1.22
N GLY A 141 18.89 9.26 1.49
CA GLY A 141 18.34 8.68 2.72
C GLY A 141 18.47 7.15 2.84
N CYS A 142 18.75 6.48 1.72
CA CYS A 142 19.01 5.05 1.76
C CYS A 142 20.41 4.78 2.33
N LYS A 143 20.50 4.09 3.45
CA LYS A 143 21.78 3.74 4.07
C LYS A 143 22.59 2.72 3.27
N VAL A 144 21.93 1.95 2.40
CA VAL A 144 22.54 0.86 1.64
C VAL A 144 23.28 1.37 0.39
N ASP A 145 22.58 2.16 -0.43
CA ASP A 145 23.08 2.59 -1.75
C ASP A 145 23.08 4.11 -1.94
N ARG A 146 22.81 4.85 -0.87
CA ARG A 146 22.76 6.32 -0.85
C ARG A 146 21.79 6.92 -1.88
N LYS A 147 20.86 6.14 -2.38
CA LYS A 147 19.84 6.66 -3.29
C LYS A 147 18.85 7.54 -2.55
N SER A 148 18.41 8.57 -3.24
CA SER A 148 17.32 9.42 -2.81
C SER A 148 15.98 8.69 -3.01
N THR A 149 15.07 8.87 -2.07
CA THR A 149 13.68 8.40 -2.22
C THR A 149 12.82 9.63 -2.41
N SER A 150 12.03 9.65 -3.48
CA SER A 150 11.01 10.68 -3.68
C SER A 150 9.63 10.07 -3.61
N GLY A 151 8.70 10.81 -3.03
CA GLY A 151 7.29 10.49 -3.00
C GLY A 151 6.49 11.64 -3.56
N THR A 152 5.42 11.35 -4.29
CA THR A 152 4.46 12.34 -4.73
C THR A 152 3.08 12.00 -4.21
N CYS A 153 2.33 13.00 -3.77
CA CYS A 153 0.94 12.87 -3.41
C CYS A 153 0.13 13.88 -4.21
N GLN A 154 -0.91 13.41 -4.86
CA GLN A 154 -1.77 14.25 -5.70
C GLN A 154 -3.19 14.21 -5.15
N PHE A 155 -3.74 15.36 -4.86
CA PHE A 155 -5.13 15.53 -4.46
C PHE A 155 -5.92 16.02 -5.68
N LEU A 156 -6.99 15.33 -6.01
CA LEU A 156 -7.93 15.71 -7.03
C LEU A 156 -9.20 16.25 -6.36
N GLY A 157 -9.45 17.55 -6.52
CA GLY A 157 -10.50 18.28 -5.81
C GLY A 157 -9.95 18.98 -4.56
N ARG A 158 -10.81 19.73 -3.86
CA ARG A 158 -10.41 20.36 -2.59
C ARG A 158 -10.30 19.31 -1.49
N PRO A 159 -9.21 19.32 -0.70
CA PRO A 159 -9.08 18.47 0.47
C PRO A 159 -10.10 18.81 1.53
#